data_adc83735064a02bb6b75d9554647552c
#
_entry.id   adc83735064a02bb6b75d9554647552c
#
_cell.length_a   1.000
_cell.length_b   1.000
_cell.length_c   1.000
_cell.angle_alpha   90.00
_cell.angle_beta   90.00
_cell.angle_gamma   90.00
#
_symmetry.space_group_name_H-M   'P 1'
#
loop_
_entity.id
_entity.type
_entity.pdbx_description
1 polymer ?
#
loop_
_entity_poly.entity_id
_entity_poly.type
_entity_poly.pdbx_seq_one_letter_code
_entity_poly.pdbx_strand_id
1 'polypeptide(L)'
;MVYELLKHFPNEEKFAICDQICRAVISVPANIAEGMGRTSSKEQNRFLEIAYGSLMEVQCLLDISTDLGYLSREAYNLCNGYIQRIALMINKLYMIRKTVKIGE
;
A
#
# COMPACT_ATOMS: atom_id res chain seq x y z
N MET A 1 11.45 6.05 -1.28
CA MET A 1 11.69 6.12 0.17
C MET A 1 11.73 4.76 0.84
N VAL A 2 10.72 3.93 0.67
CA VAL A 2 10.72 2.58 1.25
C VAL A 2 11.93 1.77 0.83
N TYR A 3 12.31 1.84 -0.45
CA TYR A 3 13.47 1.10 -0.95
C TYR A 3 14.78 1.50 -0.30
N GLU A 4 14.93 2.76 0.05
CA GLU A 4 16.13 3.24 0.73
C GLU A 4 16.23 2.67 2.14
N LEU A 5 15.11 2.58 2.84
CA LEU A 5 15.07 2.02 4.19
C LEU A 5 15.38 0.53 4.21
N LEU A 6 14.99 -0.19 3.18
CA LEU A 6 15.22 -1.63 3.08
C LEU A 6 16.70 -1.99 3.02
N LYS A 7 17.57 -1.06 2.64
CA LYS A 7 19.01 -1.29 2.60
C LYS A 7 19.61 -1.51 3.99
N HIS A 8 18.92 -1.09 5.03
CA HIS A 8 19.40 -1.20 6.41
C HIS A 8 18.97 -2.48 7.12
N PHE A 9 18.23 -3.35 6.44
CA PHE A 9 17.76 -4.60 7.04
C PHE A 9 18.87 -5.65 7.10
N PRO A 10 18.85 -6.56 8.11
CA PRO A 10 19.81 -7.67 8.17
C PRO A 10 19.72 -8.58 6.95
N ASN A 11 20.87 -9.12 6.52
CA ASN A 11 20.96 -9.84 5.26
C ASN A 11 19.98 -11.01 5.09
N GLU A 12 19.82 -11.83 6.12
CA GLU A 12 19.00 -13.05 6.00
C GLU A 12 17.52 -12.76 5.89
N GLU A 13 17.04 -11.87 6.73
CA GLU A 13 15.63 -11.49 6.72
C GLU A 13 15.34 -10.46 5.64
N LYS A 14 16.38 -9.80 5.14
CA LYS A 14 16.26 -8.83 4.09
C LYS A 14 15.58 -9.42 2.85
N PHE A 15 15.97 -10.62 2.44
CA PHE A 15 15.36 -11.26 1.27
C PHE A 15 13.89 -11.57 1.49
N ALA A 16 13.53 -12.05 2.69
CA ALA A 16 12.15 -12.41 2.98
C ALA A 16 11.25 -11.19 3.11
N ILE A 17 11.64 -10.25 3.98
CA ILE A 17 10.81 -9.09 4.30
C ILE A 17 10.85 -8.05 3.19
N CYS A 18 12.04 -7.75 2.67
CA CYS A 18 12.18 -6.75 1.61
C CYS A 18 11.46 -7.17 0.33
N ASP A 19 11.58 -8.44 -0.05
CA ASP A 19 10.89 -8.95 -1.23
C ASP A 19 9.38 -8.79 -1.08
N GLN A 20 8.85 -9.14 0.08
CA GLN A 20 7.43 -9.03 0.35
C GLN A 20 6.96 -7.57 0.39
N ILE A 21 7.74 -6.67 1.00
CA ILE A 21 7.42 -5.25 1.03
C ILE A 21 7.43 -4.68 -0.39
N CYS A 22 8.44 -5.01 -1.18
CA CYS A 22 8.54 -4.52 -2.56
C CYS A 22 7.35 -4.97 -3.39
N ARG A 23 6.95 -6.23 -3.27
CA ARG A 23 5.78 -6.76 -3.98
C ARG A 23 4.52 -6.00 -3.60
N ALA A 24 4.32 -5.78 -2.30
CA ALA A 24 3.15 -5.07 -1.81
C ALA A 24 3.15 -3.60 -2.27
N VAL A 25 4.31 -2.95 -2.23
CA VAL A 25 4.45 -1.55 -2.66
C VAL A 25 4.09 -1.40 -4.14
N ILE A 26 4.58 -2.30 -4.98
CA ILE A 26 4.30 -2.28 -6.42
C ILE A 26 2.82 -2.57 -6.70
N SER A 27 2.22 -3.46 -5.91
CA SER A 27 0.83 -3.85 -6.08
C SER A 27 -0.14 -2.68 -5.91
N VAL A 28 0.19 -1.68 -5.08
CA VAL A 28 -0.70 -0.54 -4.84
C VAL A 28 -0.96 0.24 -6.13
N PRO A 29 0.05 0.85 -6.76
CA PRO A 29 -0.19 1.62 -8.00
C PRO A 29 -0.64 0.73 -9.16
N ALA A 30 -0.16 -0.50 -9.24
CA ALA A 30 -0.55 -1.42 -10.30
C ALA A 30 -2.06 -1.70 -10.27
N ASN A 31 -2.62 -1.92 -9.10
CA ASN A 31 -4.06 -2.18 -8.97
C ASN A 31 -4.89 -0.93 -9.15
N ILE A 32 -4.40 0.24 -8.75
CA ILE A 32 -5.10 1.50 -9.01
C ILE A 32 -5.19 1.71 -10.52
N ALA A 33 -4.07 1.55 -11.23
CA ALA A 33 -4.04 1.72 -12.69
C ALA A 33 -4.94 0.71 -13.39
N GLU A 34 -4.91 -0.55 -12.94
CA GLU A 34 -5.76 -1.59 -13.51
C GLU A 34 -7.24 -1.25 -13.31
N GLY A 35 -7.59 -0.76 -12.12
CA GLY A 35 -8.96 -0.35 -11.84
C GLY A 35 -9.41 0.82 -12.70
N MET A 36 -8.52 1.78 -12.95
CA MET A 36 -8.85 2.94 -13.78
C MET A 36 -9.16 2.53 -15.23
N GLY A 37 -8.59 1.42 -15.68
CA GLY A 37 -8.83 0.92 -17.05
C GLY A 37 -10.10 0.08 -17.20
N ARG A 38 -10.79 -0.22 -16.11
CA ARG A 38 -12.02 -1.02 -16.18
C ARG A 38 -13.23 -0.13 -16.45
N THR A 39 -14.23 -0.70 -17.14
CA THR A 39 -15.43 0.06 -17.50
C THR A 39 -16.53 0.00 -16.45
N SER A 40 -16.64 -1.10 -15.69
CA SER A 40 -17.68 -1.19 -14.67
C SER A 40 -17.21 -0.68 -13.33
N SER A 41 -18.11 0.00 -12.61
CA SER A 41 -17.82 0.51 -11.27
C SER A 41 -17.48 -0.62 -10.30
N LYS A 42 -18.13 -1.76 -10.45
CA LYS A 42 -17.87 -2.93 -9.62
C LYS A 42 -16.43 -3.41 -9.76
N GLU A 43 -15.96 -3.53 -11.02
CA GLU A 43 -14.58 -3.95 -11.29
C GLU A 43 -13.58 -2.88 -10.81
N GLN A 44 -13.88 -1.61 -11.05
CA GLN A 44 -13.03 -0.51 -10.60
C GLN A 44 -12.84 -0.54 -9.07
N ASN A 45 -13.94 -0.73 -8.35
CA ASN A 45 -13.90 -0.77 -6.88
C ASN A 45 -13.17 -2.01 -6.38
N ARG A 46 -13.29 -3.14 -7.07
CA ARG A 46 -12.58 -4.35 -6.71
C ARG A 46 -11.07 -4.11 -6.72
N PHE A 47 -10.55 -3.45 -7.76
CA PHE A 47 -9.12 -3.16 -7.85
C PHE A 47 -8.68 -2.12 -6.83
N LEU A 48 -9.53 -1.16 -6.49
CA LEU A 48 -9.24 -0.22 -5.40
C LEU A 48 -9.15 -0.93 -4.04
N GLU A 49 -10.02 -1.91 -3.81
CA GLU A 49 -9.97 -2.72 -2.59
C GLU A 49 -8.68 -3.55 -2.51
N ILE A 50 -8.25 -4.13 -3.64
CA ILE A 50 -6.98 -4.86 -3.69
C ILE A 50 -5.81 -3.92 -3.40
N ALA A 51 -5.82 -2.73 -3.98
CA ALA A 51 -4.79 -1.73 -3.74
C ALA A 51 -4.73 -1.34 -2.26
N TYR A 52 -5.88 -1.12 -1.64
CA TYR A 52 -5.96 -0.79 -0.22
C TYR A 52 -5.40 -1.92 0.63
N GLY A 53 -5.77 -3.18 0.31
CA GLY A 53 -5.25 -4.34 1.01
C GLY A 53 -3.73 -4.45 0.90
N SER A 54 -3.18 -4.17 -0.27
CA SER A 54 -1.72 -4.17 -0.47
C SER A 54 -1.05 -3.09 0.36
N LEU A 55 -1.68 -1.92 0.47
CA LEU A 55 -1.17 -0.82 1.29
C LEU A 55 -1.16 -1.20 2.78
N MET A 56 -2.21 -1.87 3.24
CA MET A 56 -2.27 -2.35 4.63
C MET A 56 -1.24 -3.43 4.88
N GLU A 57 -0.93 -4.25 3.89
CA GLU A 57 0.15 -5.23 4.00
C GLU A 57 1.50 -4.55 4.18
N VAL A 58 1.77 -3.47 3.43
CA VAL A 58 3.00 -2.68 3.61
C VAL A 58 3.08 -2.16 5.04
N GLN A 59 1.99 -1.60 5.55
CA GLN A 59 1.96 -1.08 6.92
C GLN A 59 2.25 -2.17 7.94
N CYS A 60 1.63 -3.33 7.79
CA CYS A 60 1.85 -4.46 8.69
C CYS A 60 3.31 -4.92 8.68
N LEU A 61 3.90 -5.03 7.51
CA LEU A 61 5.31 -5.44 7.38
C LEU A 61 6.27 -4.41 7.97
N LEU A 62 5.95 -3.13 7.85
CA LEU A 62 6.74 -2.08 8.48
C LEU A 62 6.59 -2.11 10.01
N ASP A 63 5.40 -2.40 10.52
CA ASP A 63 5.16 -2.58 11.95
C ASP A 63 6.03 -3.71 12.50
N ILE A 64 6.01 -4.85 11.83
CA ILE A 64 6.80 -6.01 12.22
C ILE A 64 8.29 -5.69 12.21
N SER A 65 8.74 -5.01 11.14
CA SER A 65 10.14 -4.62 10.98
C SER A 65 10.60 -3.69 12.10
N THR A 66 9.73 -2.79 12.54
CA THR A 66 10.01 -1.88 13.64
C THR A 66 10.10 -2.63 14.96
N ASP A 67 9.17 -3.55 15.19
CA ASP A 67 9.15 -4.36 16.42
C ASP A 67 10.39 -5.25 16.51
N LEU A 68 10.88 -5.74 15.37
CA LEU A 68 12.09 -6.56 15.32
C LEU A 68 13.39 -5.73 15.41
N GLY A 69 13.27 -4.41 15.42
CA GLY A 69 14.42 -3.52 15.51
C GLY A 69 15.13 -3.26 14.19
N TYR A 70 14.57 -3.68 13.07
CA TYR A 70 15.17 -3.47 11.74
C TYR A 70 14.91 -2.07 11.22
N LEU A 71 13.87 -1.43 11.70
CA LEU A 71 13.45 -0.11 11.25
C LEU A 71 13.33 0.81 12.46
N SER A 72 13.88 2.03 12.39
CA SER A 72 13.76 2.99 13.48
C SER A 72 12.33 3.53 13.57
N ARG A 73 11.96 4.00 14.78
CA ARG A 73 10.65 4.62 14.99
C ARG A 73 10.47 5.85 14.11
N GLU A 74 11.52 6.62 13.91
CA GLU A 74 11.48 7.81 13.05
C GLU A 74 11.20 7.45 11.62
N ALA A 75 11.90 6.44 11.09
CA ALA A 75 11.68 5.97 9.72
C ALA A 75 10.27 5.39 9.56
N TYR A 76 9.81 4.62 10.54
CA TYR A 76 8.45 4.10 10.54
C TYR A 76 7.42 5.22 10.47
N ASN A 77 7.57 6.24 11.31
CA ASN A 77 6.62 7.36 11.34
C ASN A 77 6.55 8.09 10.01
N LEU A 78 7.70 8.26 9.34
CA LEU A 78 7.75 8.89 8.03
C LEU A 78 7.00 8.07 6.98
N CYS A 79 7.24 6.76 6.95
CA CYS A 79 6.54 5.85 6.03
C CYS A 79 5.04 5.82 6.32
N ASN A 80 4.69 5.76 7.59
CA ASN A 80 3.28 5.71 8.00
C ASN A 80 2.52 6.96 7.55
N GLY A 81 3.17 8.13 7.57
CA GLY A 81 2.58 9.36 7.06
C GLY A 81 2.20 9.26 5.58
N TYR A 82 3.08 8.69 4.76
CA TYR A 82 2.79 8.47 3.34
C TYR A 82 1.68 7.45 3.16
N ILE A 83 1.70 6.37 3.92
CA ILE A 83 0.67 5.33 3.87
C ILE A 83 -0.71 5.92 4.15
N GLN A 84 -0.82 6.75 5.20
CA GLN A 84 -2.09 7.37 5.56
C GLN A 84 -2.61 8.28 4.44
N ARG A 85 -1.74 9.03 3.79
CA ARG A 85 -2.13 9.89 2.66
C ARG A 85 -2.64 9.07 1.49
N ILE A 86 -1.94 8.00 1.14
CA ILE A 86 -2.35 7.12 0.04
C ILE A 86 -3.68 6.45 0.38
N ALA A 87 -3.86 6.00 1.61
CA ALA A 87 -5.11 5.38 2.06
C ALA A 87 -6.30 6.35 1.89
N LEU A 88 -6.11 7.62 2.27
CA LEU A 88 -7.14 8.64 2.07
C LEU A 88 -7.47 8.85 0.61
N MET A 89 -6.47 8.85 -0.26
CA MET A 89 -6.67 9.00 -1.70
C MET A 89 -7.45 7.84 -2.29
N ILE A 90 -7.12 6.62 -1.91
CA ILE A 90 -7.83 5.42 -2.36
C ILE A 90 -9.28 5.45 -1.89
N ASN A 91 -9.51 5.81 -0.63
CA ASN A 91 -10.85 5.90 -0.08
C ASN A 91 -11.69 6.96 -0.79
N LYS A 92 -11.09 8.10 -1.14
CA LYS A 92 -11.78 9.13 -1.90
C LYS A 92 -12.19 8.63 -3.28
N LEU A 93 -11.31 7.93 -3.98
CA LEU A 93 -11.63 7.35 -5.27
C LEU A 93 -12.78 6.35 -5.16
N TYR A 94 -12.73 5.51 -4.14
CA TYR A 94 -13.79 4.51 -3.89
C TYR A 94 -15.13 5.20 -3.65
N MET A 95 -15.16 6.23 -2.84
CA MET A 95 -16.40 6.95 -2.51
C MET A 95 -16.96 7.69 -3.72
N ILE A 96 -16.12 8.30 -4.55
CA ILE A 96 -16.55 8.98 -5.76
C ILE A 96 -17.24 7.99 -6.70
N ARG A 97 -16.65 6.82 -6.92
CA ARG A 97 -17.21 5.80 -7.79
C ARG A 97 -18.51 5.24 -7.26
N LYS A 98 -18.59 5.05 -5.95
CA LYS A 98 -19.82 4.59 -5.29
C LYS A 98 -20.96 5.60 -5.49
N THR A 99 -20.65 6.89 -5.36
CA THR A 99 -21.62 7.96 -5.57
C THR A 99 -22.12 8.00 -7.01
N VAL A 100 -21.20 7.90 -7.98
CA VAL A 100 -21.55 7.86 -9.40
C VAL A 100 -22.45 6.65 -9.68
N LYS A 101 -22.10 5.49 -9.12
CA LYS A 101 -22.89 4.27 -9.32
C LYS A 101 -24.30 4.45 -8.80
N ILE A 102 -24.49 5.09 -7.65
CA ILE A 102 -25.81 5.35 -7.08
C ILE A 102 -26.61 6.31 -7.96
N GLY A 103 -25.91 7.28 -8.56
CA GLY A 103 -26.54 8.27 -9.43
C GLY A 103 -26.98 7.73 -10.79
N GLU A 104 -26.46 6.60 -11.19
CA GLU A 104 -26.88 5.94 -12.43
C GLU A 104 -28.27 5.34 -12.28
#